data_8b6062c077b98bef6cd1b1a7c039bbae
#
_entry.id   8b6062c077b98bef6cd1b1a7c039bbae
#
_cell.length_a   1.000
_cell.length_b   1.000
_cell.length_c   1.000
_cell.angle_alpha   90.00
_cell.angle_beta   90.00
_cell.angle_gamma   90.00
#
_symmetry.space_group_name_H-M   'P 1'
#
loop_
_entity.id
_entity.type
_entity.pdbx_description
1 polymer ?
#
loop_
_entity_poly.entity_id
_entity_poly.type
_entity_poly.pdbx_seq_one_letter_code
_entity_poly.pdbx_strand_id
1 'polypeptide(L)'
;EILIGLVGSEMCIRDRLVLDQVTDPQNIGAIIRSCAAFDALALMVQDKNSPQESGAMLKAAAGTFELLPVCRVTNLSRAVEKLKKEGFWAVGMDGYAKNDVSALQKGGKLAVIMGSEGAGMRRLVEETCDLTVRLPINPEVESLNVSTAAAVVLYELNRK
;
A
#
# COMPACT_ATOMS: atom_id res chain seq x y z
N GLU A 1 16.39 1.18 10.57
CA GLU A 1 17.53 0.67 9.77
C GLU A 1 17.08 -0.17 8.56
N ILE A 2 16.07 -1.02 8.69
CA ILE A 2 15.54 -1.83 7.56
C ILE A 2 14.96 -0.95 6.44
N LEU A 3 14.35 0.18 6.77
CA LEU A 3 13.82 1.14 5.79
C LEU A 3 14.94 1.74 4.92
N ILE A 4 16.12 1.98 5.49
CA ILE A 4 17.29 2.57 4.81
C ILE A 4 17.94 1.55 3.87
N GLY A 5 18.01 0.28 4.26
CA GLY A 5 18.53 -0.80 3.41
C GLY A 5 17.71 -1.08 2.15
N LEU A 6 16.39 -0.81 2.21
CA LEU A 6 15.48 -0.94 1.07
C LEU A 6 15.49 0.29 0.13
N VAL A 7 16.10 1.39 0.57
CA VAL A 7 16.19 2.66 -0.18
C VAL A 7 17.47 2.74 -1.02
N GLY A 8 18.50 1.97 -0.68
CA GLY A 8 19.88 2.17 -1.13
C GLY A 8 20.31 1.56 -2.46
N SER A 9 19.42 0.93 -3.24
CA SER A 9 19.80 0.44 -4.57
C SER A 9 19.16 1.29 -5.67
N GLU A 10 19.99 1.89 -6.52
CA GLU A 10 19.57 2.66 -7.70
C GLU A 10 18.68 1.89 -8.69
N MET A 11 18.45 0.62 -8.45
CA MET A 11 17.68 -0.29 -9.30
C MET A 11 16.21 -0.46 -8.88
N CYS A 12 15.73 0.24 -7.85
CA CYS A 12 14.37 0.04 -7.31
C CYS A 12 13.42 1.19 -7.65
N ILE A 13 13.05 1.31 -8.91
CA ILE A 13 11.87 2.06 -9.38
C ILE A 13 10.62 1.18 -9.17
N ARG A 14 10.41 0.68 -7.94
CA ARG A 14 9.27 -0.18 -7.66
C ARG A 14 8.42 0.45 -6.57
N ASP A 15 7.12 0.30 -6.72
CA ASP A 15 6.14 0.86 -5.81
C ASP A 15 6.19 0.19 -4.44
N ARG A 16 5.86 0.94 -3.41
CA ARG A 16 5.62 0.45 -2.05
C ARG A 16 4.17 0.59 -1.69
N LEU A 17 3.63 -0.44 -1.06
CA LEU A 17 2.30 -0.37 -0.50
C LEU A 17 2.36 -0.09 0.99
N VAL A 18 1.52 0.82 1.46
CA VAL A 18 1.45 1.25 2.86
C VAL A 18 0.02 1.04 3.35
N LEU A 19 -0.16 0.30 4.44
CA LEU A 19 -1.47 0.02 5.01
C LEU A 19 -1.69 0.82 6.29
N ASP A 20 -2.77 1.60 6.31
CA ASP A 20 -3.22 2.35 7.46
C ASP A 20 -4.49 1.74 8.05
N GLN A 21 -4.38 1.22 9.28
CA GLN A 21 -5.51 0.63 10.04
C GLN A 21 -6.13 -0.63 9.38
N VAL A 22 -5.39 -1.37 8.58
CA VAL A 22 -5.83 -2.68 8.07
C VAL A 22 -5.49 -3.74 9.12
N THR A 23 -6.51 -4.32 9.74
CA THR A 23 -6.37 -5.19 10.91
C THR A 23 -6.71 -6.66 10.65
N ASP A 24 -7.37 -6.98 9.54
CA ASP A 24 -7.70 -8.36 9.19
C ASP A 24 -6.48 -9.08 8.60
N PRO A 25 -6.01 -10.18 9.25
CA PRO A 25 -4.87 -10.95 8.76
C PRO A 25 -5.12 -11.59 7.39
N GLN A 26 -6.36 -11.94 7.04
CA GLN A 26 -6.68 -12.48 5.70
C GLN A 26 -6.48 -11.42 4.62
N ASN A 27 -6.94 -10.19 4.85
CA ASN A 27 -6.71 -9.08 3.93
C ASN A 27 -5.20 -8.80 3.76
N ILE A 28 -4.45 -8.75 4.85
CA ILE A 28 -3.00 -8.53 4.77
C ILE A 28 -2.31 -9.66 3.99
N GLY A 29 -2.64 -10.91 4.24
CA GLY A 29 -2.11 -12.05 3.49
C GLY A 29 -2.41 -11.96 1.99
N ALA A 30 -3.66 -11.64 1.61
CA ALA A 30 -4.06 -11.45 0.22
C ALA A 30 -3.33 -10.26 -0.43
N ILE A 31 -3.10 -9.18 0.31
CA ILE A 31 -2.32 -8.02 -0.14
C ILE A 31 -0.85 -8.41 -0.36
N ILE A 32 -0.24 -9.16 0.54
CA ILE A 32 1.14 -9.68 0.39
C ILE A 32 1.25 -10.47 -0.91
N ARG A 33 0.29 -11.35 -1.17
CA ARG A 33 0.25 -12.14 -2.41
C ARG A 33 0.17 -11.24 -3.66
N SER A 34 -0.66 -10.22 -3.64
CA SER A 34 -0.80 -9.26 -4.74
C SER A 34 0.46 -8.43 -4.94
N CYS A 35 1.07 -7.96 -3.85
CA CYS A 35 2.34 -7.24 -3.89
C CYS A 35 3.45 -8.09 -4.55
N ALA A 36 3.58 -9.34 -4.16
CA ALA A 36 4.55 -10.26 -4.75
C ALA A 36 4.25 -10.55 -6.23
N ALA A 37 2.97 -10.72 -6.60
CA ALA A 37 2.54 -10.98 -7.96
C ALA A 37 2.78 -9.81 -8.92
N PHE A 38 2.71 -8.58 -8.41
CA PHE A 38 2.88 -7.35 -9.19
C PHE A 38 4.20 -6.62 -8.88
N ASP A 39 5.20 -7.34 -8.41
CA ASP A 39 6.56 -6.82 -8.19
C ASP A 39 6.67 -5.58 -7.29
N ALA A 40 5.75 -5.38 -6.34
CA ALA A 40 5.92 -4.34 -5.33
C ALA A 40 7.19 -4.59 -4.51
N LEU A 41 7.92 -3.53 -4.18
CA LEU A 41 9.20 -3.66 -3.49
C LEU A 41 9.05 -4.08 -2.03
N ALA A 42 8.04 -3.55 -1.34
CA ALA A 42 7.79 -3.82 0.07
C ALA A 42 6.36 -3.47 0.47
N LEU A 43 5.89 -4.09 1.55
CA LEU A 43 4.67 -3.73 2.25
C LEU A 43 5.05 -3.04 3.57
N MET A 44 4.45 -1.90 3.87
CA MET A 44 4.61 -1.19 5.13
C MET A 44 3.33 -1.24 5.94
N VAL A 45 3.42 -1.63 7.20
CA VAL A 45 2.29 -1.71 8.13
C VAL A 45 2.63 -1.04 9.46
N GLN A 46 1.61 -0.60 10.18
CA GLN A 46 1.81 -0.05 11.51
C GLN A 46 2.00 -1.16 12.55
N ASP A 47 3.00 -1.06 13.40
CA ASP A 47 3.35 -2.11 14.36
C ASP A 47 2.22 -2.41 15.37
N LYS A 48 1.62 -1.36 15.96
CA LYS A 48 0.62 -1.52 17.01
C LYS A 48 -0.78 -1.93 16.53
N ASN A 49 -1.17 -1.59 15.31
CA ASN A 49 -2.53 -1.76 14.80
C ASN A 49 -2.62 -2.75 13.63
N SER A 50 -1.55 -3.46 13.36
CA SER A 50 -1.55 -4.55 12.38
C SER A 50 -1.35 -5.88 13.09
N PRO A 51 -2.06 -6.93 12.67
CA PRO A 51 -1.91 -8.24 13.27
C PRO A 51 -0.48 -8.75 13.12
N GLN A 52 -0.05 -9.53 14.07
CA GLN A 52 1.18 -10.31 13.95
C GLN A 52 0.98 -11.43 12.92
N GLU A 53 2.07 -12.02 12.46
CA GLU A 53 2.02 -13.18 11.59
C GLU A 53 1.15 -14.28 12.19
N SER A 54 0.24 -14.79 11.40
CA SER A 54 -0.71 -15.83 11.82
C SER A 54 -0.93 -16.85 10.72
N GLY A 55 -1.42 -18.01 11.09
CA GLY A 55 -1.75 -19.05 10.12
C GLY A 55 -2.74 -18.59 9.06
N ALA A 56 -3.70 -17.73 9.42
CA ALA A 56 -4.67 -17.16 8.49
C ALA A 56 -3.97 -16.24 7.47
N MET A 57 -3.04 -15.39 7.91
CA MET A 57 -2.24 -14.51 7.05
C MET A 57 -1.36 -15.32 6.10
N LEU A 58 -0.63 -16.31 6.61
CA LEU A 58 0.26 -17.16 5.80
C LEU A 58 -0.52 -17.98 4.77
N LYS A 59 -1.69 -18.51 5.16
CA LYS A 59 -2.59 -19.23 4.23
C LYS A 59 -3.08 -18.32 3.10
N ALA A 60 -3.51 -17.11 3.42
CA ALA A 60 -3.97 -16.14 2.42
C ALA A 60 -2.83 -15.65 1.51
N ALA A 61 -1.62 -15.54 2.02
CA ALA A 61 -0.43 -15.20 1.25
C ALA A 61 0.02 -16.33 0.30
N ALA A 62 -0.44 -17.56 0.50
CA ALA A 62 -0.21 -18.69 -0.41
C ALA A 62 1.27 -18.88 -0.79
N GLY A 63 2.18 -18.85 0.18
CA GLY A 63 3.62 -19.06 -0.01
C GLY A 63 4.40 -17.84 -0.52
N THR A 64 3.76 -16.68 -0.70
CA THR A 64 4.46 -15.47 -1.16
C THR A 64 5.01 -14.60 -0.02
N PHE A 65 4.75 -14.97 1.22
CA PHE A 65 5.18 -14.20 2.40
C PHE A 65 6.71 -13.98 2.43
N GLU A 66 7.47 -14.99 2.06
CA GLU A 66 8.94 -14.95 2.02
C GLU A 66 9.49 -14.11 0.84
N LEU A 67 8.66 -13.78 -0.12
CA LEU A 67 9.05 -13.06 -1.33
C LEU A 67 8.97 -11.54 -1.18
N LEU A 68 8.26 -11.05 -0.16
CA LEU A 68 7.98 -9.63 0.03
C LEU A 68 8.46 -9.15 1.39
N PRO A 69 9.37 -8.17 1.47
CA PRO A 69 9.71 -7.51 2.72
C PRO A 69 8.50 -6.82 3.33
N VAL A 70 8.17 -7.16 4.58
CA VAL A 70 7.11 -6.49 5.36
C VAL A 70 7.76 -5.62 6.43
N CYS A 71 7.62 -4.31 6.29
CA CYS A 71 8.20 -3.32 7.19
C CYS A 71 7.18 -2.88 8.23
N ARG A 72 7.48 -3.10 9.51
CA ARG A 72 6.66 -2.61 10.62
C ARG A 72 7.19 -1.28 11.12
N VAL A 73 6.32 -0.28 11.24
CA VAL A 73 6.68 1.07 11.67
C VAL A 73 5.80 1.55 12.81
N THR A 74 6.37 2.28 13.74
CA THR A 74 5.64 2.81 14.90
C THR A 74 4.73 3.97 14.51
N ASN A 75 5.19 4.84 13.60
CA ASN A 75 4.45 6.01 13.13
C ASN A 75 4.43 6.05 11.61
N LEU A 76 3.25 5.81 11.05
CA LEU A 76 3.07 5.68 9.61
C LEU A 76 3.27 7.01 8.86
N SER A 77 2.72 8.12 9.37
CA SER A 77 2.91 9.45 8.77
C SER A 77 4.39 9.81 8.67
N ARG A 78 5.14 9.62 9.76
CA ARG A 78 6.59 9.87 9.78
C ARG A 78 7.36 8.96 8.81
N ALA A 79 6.91 7.71 8.66
CA ALA A 79 7.52 6.78 7.70
C ALA A 79 7.25 7.21 6.26
N VAL A 80 6.03 7.65 5.95
CA VAL A 80 5.68 8.20 4.64
C VAL A 80 6.50 9.47 4.33
N GLU A 81 6.64 10.38 5.30
CA GLU A 81 7.50 11.57 5.13
C GLU A 81 8.96 11.21 4.80
N LYS A 82 9.50 10.15 5.41
CA LYS A 82 10.83 9.65 5.07
C LYS A 82 10.89 9.14 3.62
N LEU A 83 9.90 8.39 3.18
CA LEU A 83 9.82 7.93 1.78
C LEU A 83 9.78 9.12 0.81
N LYS A 84 9.04 10.18 1.13
CA LYS A 84 9.00 11.40 0.32
C LYS A 84 10.38 12.06 0.20
N LYS A 85 11.16 12.12 1.28
CA LYS A 85 12.55 12.63 1.26
C LYS A 85 13.48 11.80 0.37
N GLU A 86 13.16 10.51 0.19
CA GLU A 86 13.88 9.60 -0.70
C GLU A 86 13.34 9.61 -2.15
N GLY A 87 12.49 10.56 -2.47
CA GLY A 87 11.96 10.78 -3.81
C GLY A 87 10.73 9.95 -4.16
N PHE A 88 10.03 9.38 -3.17
CA PHE A 88 8.73 8.73 -3.40
C PHE A 88 7.61 9.76 -3.40
N TRP A 89 6.68 9.59 -4.32
CA TRP A 89 5.39 10.27 -4.29
C TRP A 89 4.43 9.47 -3.43
N ALA A 90 3.87 10.12 -2.41
CA ALA A 90 2.89 9.54 -1.52
C ALA A 90 1.49 9.71 -2.11
N VAL A 91 0.85 8.61 -2.49
CA VAL A 91 -0.46 8.57 -3.13
C VAL A 91 -1.46 7.89 -2.21
N GLY A 92 -2.43 8.63 -1.70
CA GLY A 92 -3.51 8.09 -0.89
C GLY A 92 -4.65 7.55 -1.74
N MET A 93 -5.12 6.34 -1.43
CA MET A 93 -6.34 5.80 -2.03
C MET A 93 -7.55 6.28 -1.25
N ASP A 94 -8.41 7.05 -1.90
CA ASP A 94 -9.64 7.60 -1.32
C ASP A 94 -10.78 7.51 -2.35
N GLY A 95 -11.86 6.84 -2.00
CA GLY A 95 -13.03 6.65 -2.88
C GLY A 95 -13.70 7.96 -3.31
N TYR A 96 -13.48 9.05 -2.59
CA TYR A 96 -14.03 10.38 -2.88
C TYR A 96 -13.05 11.31 -3.60
N ALA A 97 -11.85 10.83 -3.91
CA ALA A 97 -10.86 11.63 -4.64
C ALA A 97 -11.38 12.05 -6.02
N LYS A 98 -10.91 13.20 -6.48
CA LYS A 98 -11.31 13.75 -7.81
C LYS A 98 -10.58 13.07 -8.96
N ASN A 99 -9.35 12.63 -8.72
CA ASN A 99 -8.50 12.03 -9.74
C ASN A 99 -8.62 10.51 -9.70
N ASP A 100 -8.62 9.88 -10.85
CA ASP A 100 -8.59 8.43 -10.96
C ASP A 100 -7.15 7.90 -10.93
N VAL A 101 -6.96 6.67 -10.49
CA VAL A 101 -5.64 6.00 -10.43
C VAL A 101 -4.93 5.97 -11.80
N SER A 102 -5.66 5.99 -12.90
CA SER A 102 -5.12 6.05 -14.26
C SER A 102 -4.37 7.36 -14.58
N ALA A 103 -4.58 8.41 -13.79
CA ALA A 103 -3.87 9.68 -13.92
C ALA A 103 -2.45 9.64 -13.33
N LEU A 104 -2.08 8.58 -12.60
CA LEU A 104 -0.76 8.44 -12.02
C LEU A 104 0.28 8.17 -13.11
N GLN A 105 1.43 8.84 -12.99
CA GLN A 105 2.56 8.56 -13.86
C GLN A 105 3.16 7.20 -13.52
N LYS A 106 3.18 6.32 -14.52
CA LYS A 106 3.80 5.00 -14.41
C LYS A 106 5.33 5.10 -14.44
N GLY A 107 6.01 4.21 -13.72
CA GLY A 107 7.47 4.14 -13.72
C GLY A 107 8.17 5.10 -12.77
N GLY A 108 7.42 5.78 -11.88
CA GLY A 108 7.97 6.57 -10.79
C GLY A 108 8.16 5.76 -9.50
N LYS A 109 8.72 6.39 -8.48
CA LYS A 109 8.78 5.85 -7.12
C LYS A 109 7.47 6.23 -6.40
N LEU A 110 6.52 5.31 -6.31
CA LEU A 110 5.25 5.56 -5.63
C LEU A 110 5.19 4.85 -4.27
N ALA A 111 4.71 5.55 -3.27
CA ALA A 111 4.23 4.99 -2.02
C ALA A 111 2.70 5.09 -2.04
N VAL A 112 2.02 3.97 -2.25
CA VAL A 112 0.56 3.92 -2.32
C VAL A 112 0.02 3.60 -0.93
N ILE A 113 -0.75 4.51 -0.37
CA ILE A 113 -1.32 4.39 0.97
C ILE A 113 -2.77 3.96 0.87
N MET A 114 -3.10 2.87 1.54
CA MET A 114 -4.46 2.34 1.60
C MET A 114 -4.96 2.36 3.03
N GLY A 115 -6.14 2.92 3.24
CA GLY A 115 -6.83 2.93 4.52
C GLY A 115 -7.66 1.68 4.77
N SER A 116 -8.27 1.62 5.95
CA SER A 116 -9.22 0.58 6.30
C SER A 116 -10.53 0.70 5.53
N GLU A 117 -11.26 -0.41 5.42
CA GLU A 117 -12.61 -0.42 4.85
C GLU A 117 -13.55 0.49 5.66
N GLY A 118 -14.32 1.31 4.97
CA GLY A 118 -15.27 2.26 5.55
C GLY A 118 -14.63 3.54 6.11
N ALA A 119 -13.69 3.45 7.03
CA ALA A 119 -13.07 4.63 7.66
C ALA A 119 -11.99 5.30 6.78
N GLY A 120 -11.43 4.58 5.82
CA GLY A 120 -10.35 5.12 4.98
C GLY A 120 -9.03 5.31 5.74
N MET A 121 -8.23 6.26 5.29
CA MET A 121 -6.98 6.67 5.94
C MET A 121 -7.27 7.59 7.12
N ARG A 122 -6.42 7.53 8.16
CA ARG A 122 -6.44 8.53 9.22
C ARG A 122 -6.02 9.90 8.67
N ARG A 123 -6.63 10.96 9.20
CA ARG A 123 -6.39 12.34 8.78
C ARG A 123 -4.89 12.69 8.67
N LEU A 124 -4.10 12.38 9.68
CA LEU A 124 -2.65 12.70 9.68
C LEU A 124 -1.88 11.93 8.59
N VAL A 125 -2.31 10.72 8.23
CA VAL A 125 -1.69 9.96 7.15
C VAL A 125 -2.10 10.53 5.80
N GLU A 126 -3.36 10.87 5.63
CA GLU A 126 -3.88 11.51 4.42
C GLU A 126 -3.20 12.86 4.16
N GLU A 127 -3.04 13.70 5.18
CA GLU A 127 -2.34 15.00 5.10
C GLU A 127 -0.86 14.87 4.68
N THR A 128 -0.24 13.71 4.85
CA THR A 128 1.13 13.45 4.36
C THR A 128 1.18 13.05 2.89
N CYS A 129 0.06 12.67 2.29
CA CYS A 129 -0.02 12.31 0.88
C CYS A 129 0.19 13.54 -0.02
N ASP A 130 0.89 13.35 -1.13
CA ASP A 130 1.06 14.40 -2.16
C ASP A 130 -0.20 14.59 -2.98
N LEU A 131 -0.96 13.50 -3.18
CA LEU A 131 -2.27 13.50 -3.82
C LEU A 131 -3.11 12.31 -3.36
N THR A 132 -4.42 12.42 -3.58
CA THR A 132 -5.34 11.30 -3.43
C THR A 132 -5.93 10.93 -4.78
N VAL A 133 -6.14 9.63 -4.98
CA VAL A 133 -6.76 9.06 -6.17
C VAL A 133 -7.78 8.00 -5.79
N ARG A 134 -8.71 7.75 -6.69
CA ARG A 134 -9.72 6.70 -6.55
C ARG A 134 -9.60 5.63 -7.62
N LEU A 135 -10.15 4.47 -7.33
CA LEU A 135 -10.52 3.50 -8.36
C LEU A 135 -11.89 3.91 -8.94
N PRO A 136 -12.03 4.02 -10.27
CA PRO A 136 -13.34 4.24 -10.89
C PRO A 136 -14.17 2.97 -10.79
N ILE A 137 -15.12 2.95 -9.86
CA ILE A 137 -16.08 1.86 -9.64
C ILE A 137 -17.51 2.36 -9.87
N ASN A 138 -18.46 1.42 -10.01
CA ASN A 138 -19.87 1.78 -10.10
C ASN A 138 -20.29 2.60 -8.86
N PRO A 139 -20.90 3.79 -9.05
CA PRO A 139 -21.30 4.66 -7.93
C PRO A 139 -22.34 4.05 -6.99
N GLU A 140 -23.05 2.99 -7.39
CA GLU A 140 -23.95 2.24 -6.51
C GLU A 140 -23.20 1.28 -5.55
N VAL A 141 -21.90 1.06 -5.78
CA VAL A 141 -21.03 0.25 -4.91
C VAL A 141 -20.24 1.18 -4.02
N GLU A 142 -20.43 1.10 -2.72
CA GLU A 142 -19.80 1.99 -1.74
C GLU A 142 -18.27 1.88 -1.75
N SER A 143 -17.74 0.66 -1.72
CA SER A 143 -16.29 0.40 -1.73
C SER A 143 -15.98 -1.02 -2.19
N LEU A 144 -14.71 -1.25 -2.52
CA LEU A 144 -14.15 -2.59 -2.68
C LEU A 144 -13.49 -3.03 -1.37
N ASN A 145 -13.45 -4.35 -1.15
CA ASN A 145 -12.58 -4.92 -0.13
C ASN A 145 -11.14 -4.42 -0.33
N VAL A 146 -10.44 -4.08 0.75
CA VAL A 146 -9.11 -3.47 0.69
C VAL A 146 -8.08 -4.31 -0.06
N SER A 147 -8.13 -5.65 0.06
CA SER A 147 -7.21 -6.52 -0.66
C SER A 147 -7.50 -6.56 -2.16
N THR A 148 -8.78 -6.50 -2.53
CA THR A 148 -9.21 -6.39 -3.94
C THR A 148 -8.78 -5.05 -4.53
N ALA A 149 -9.01 -3.95 -3.83
CA ALA A 149 -8.57 -2.62 -4.24
C ALA A 149 -7.04 -2.56 -4.42
N ALA A 150 -6.28 -3.13 -3.47
CA ALA A 150 -4.83 -3.22 -3.57
C ALA A 150 -4.37 -3.96 -4.84
N ALA A 151 -4.98 -5.11 -5.15
CA ALA A 151 -4.63 -5.88 -6.34
C ALA A 151 -4.90 -5.10 -7.64
N VAL A 152 -6.03 -4.40 -7.71
CA VAL A 152 -6.40 -3.60 -8.90
C VAL A 152 -5.43 -2.41 -9.07
N VAL A 153 -5.11 -1.71 -7.99
CA VAL A 153 -4.15 -0.58 -8.03
C VAL A 153 -2.77 -1.06 -8.47
N LEU A 154 -2.26 -2.13 -7.86
CA LEU A 154 -0.95 -2.69 -8.21
C LEU A 154 -0.91 -3.16 -9.67
N TYR A 155 -1.98 -3.79 -10.15
CA TYR A 155 -2.09 -4.17 -11.56
C TYR A 155 -2.04 -2.93 -12.47
N GLU A 156 -2.83 -1.88 -12.18
CA GLU A 156 -2.87 -0.68 -13.02
C GLU A 156 -1.51 0.02 -13.07
N LEU A 157 -0.79 0.11 -11.95
CA LEU A 157 0.53 0.73 -11.89
C LEU A 157 1.61 -0.05 -12.63
N ASN A 158 1.50 -1.39 -12.67
CA ASN A 158 2.47 -2.27 -13.32
C ASN A 158 2.08 -2.68 -14.75
N ARG A 159 0.90 -2.32 -15.20
CA ARG A 159 0.45 -2.57 -16.57
C ARG A 159 1.31 -1.79 -17.57
N LYS A 160 2.00 -2.52 -18.45
CA LYS A 160 2.80 -1.99 -19.55
C LYS A 160 1.93 -1.36 -20.62
#